data_c08a15084a619c377ce959653c776397
#
_entry.id   c08a15084a619c377ce959653c776397
#
_cell.length_a   1.000
_cell.length_b   1.000
_cell.length_c   1.000
_cell.angle_alpha   90.00
_cell.angle_beta   90.00
_cell.angle_gamma   90.00
#
_symmetry.space_group_name_H-M   'P 1'
#
loop_
_entity.id
_entity.type
_entity.pdbx_description
1 polymer ?
#
loop_
_entity_poly.entity_id
_entity_poly.type
_entity_poly.pdbx_seq_one_letter_code
_entity_poly.pdbx_strand_id
1 'polypeptide(L)'
;DYKSGKRKSSTMQPMVEDLSEADFKALGAFFASRTTHDHPVTDPELAAVGLYIYKRGNPDAGVAACASCHGTNAHGSETLPRLAGQHAQYTLNQLKQFNKRERTNDNAVMHGIASKLTELEAKAVSAYLSGLK
;
A
#
# COMPACT_ATOMS: atom_id res chain seq x y z
N ASP A 1 11.35 -9.67 -1.65
CA ASP A 1 11.72 -8.97 -0.39
C ASP A 1 11.68 -9.87 0.85
N TYR A 2 10.68 -10.75 1.01
CA TYR A 2 10.61 -11.67 2.16
C TYR A 2 11.77 -12.67 2.17
N LYS A 3 12.07 -13.32 1.02
CA LYS A 3 13.16 -14.27 0.89
C LYS A 3 14.53 -13.63 1.13
N SER A 4 14.72 -12.38 0.66
CA SER A 4 15.96 -11.63 0.85
C SER A 4 16.11 -10.96 2.23
N GLY A 5 15.06 -11.03 3.08
CA GLY A 5 15.04 -10.37 4.39
C GLY A 5 14.82 -8.84 4.35
N LYS A 6 14.67 -8.23 3.17
CA LYS A 6 14.35 -6.80 3.03
C LYS A 6 13.01 -6.44 3.66
N ARG A 7 12.05 -7.37 3.62
CA ARG A 7 10.79 -7.27 4.33
C ARG A 7 10.68 -8.41 5.33
N LYS A 8 10.53 -8.06 6.60
CA LYS A 8 10.44 -9.05 7.69
C LYS A 8 8.98 -9.47 7.91
N SER A 9 8.77 -10.76 8.11
CA SER A 9 7.50 -11.35 8.52
C SER A 9 7.74 -12.78 9.00
N SER A 10 7.44 -13.05 10.25
CA SER A 10 7.53 -14.39 10.81
C SER A 10 6.63 -15.41 10.11
N THR A 11 5.52 -14.94 9.51
CA THR A 11 4.60 -15.78 8.73
C THR A 11 5.10 -16.00 7.31
N MET A 12 5.53 -14.93 6.62
CA MET A 12 5.84 -15.03 5.19
C MET A 12 7.24 -15.57 4.89
N GLN A 13 8.21 -15.37 5.78
CA GLN A 13 9.56 -15.86 5.52
C GLN A 13 9.62 -17.38 5.33
N PRO A 14 9.04 -18.22 6.22
CA PRO A 14 9.00 -19.66 5.99
C PRO A 14 8.23 -20.06 4.72
N MET A 15 7.19 -19.31 4.34
CA MET A 15 6.37 -19.60 3.16
C MET A 15 7.11 -19.39 1.84
N VAL A 16 8.16 -18.59 1.83
CA VAL A 16 8.91 -18.27 0.60
C VAL A 16 10.32 -18.86 0.57
N GLU A 17 10.75 -19.50 1.65
CA GLU A 17 12.12 -19.98 1.83
C GLU A 17 12.54 -20.95 0.72
N ASP A 18 11.68 -21.93 0.40
CA ASP A 18 11.95 -22.98 -0.59
C ASP A 18 11.49 -22.61 -2.02
N LEU A 19 10.85 -21.42 -2.22
CA LEU A 19 10.38 -21.03 -3.53
C LEU A 19 11.54 -20.63 -4.46
N SER A 20 11.50 -21.13 -5.69
CA SER A 20 12.40 -20.74 -6.76
C SER A 20 11.95 -19.45 -7.46
N GLU A 21 12.80 -18.85 -8.28
CA GLU A 21 12.43 -17.72 -9.15
C GLU A 21 11.28 -18.07 -10.12
N ALA A 22 11.22 -19.33 -10.58
CA ALA A 22 10.13 -19.81 -11.43
C ALA A 22 8.81 -19.85 -10.66
N ASP A 23 8.83 -20.26 -9.39
CA ASP A 23 7.65 -20.26 -8.52
C ASP A 23 7.15 -18.86 -8.25
N PHE A 24 8.04 -17.88 -7.99
CA PHE A 24 7.65 -16.48 -7.84
C PHE A 24 6.98 -15.92 -9.09
N LYS A 25 7.51 -16.23 -10.28
CA LYS A 25 6.89 -15.81 -11.54
C LYS A 25 5.52 -16.46 -11.76
N ALA A 26 5.40 -17.75 -11.48
CA ALA A 26 4.14 -18.49 -11.61
C ALA A 26 3.07 -17.94 -10.64
N LEU A 27 3.43 -17.72 -9.37
CA LEU A 27 2.54 -17.13 -8.37
C LEU A 27 2.14 -15.70 -8.76
N GLY A 28 3.09 -14.89 -9.23
CA GLY A 28 2.82 -13.54 -9.71
C GLY A 28 1.83 -13.53 -10.87
N ALA A 29 2.02 -14.38 -11.88
CA ALA A 29 1.12 -14.53 -13.02
C ALA A 29 -0.28 -15.02 -12.58
N PHE A 30 -0.33 -16.00 -11.68
CA PHE A 30 -1.59 -16.50 -11.15
C PHE A 30 -2.40 -15.42 -10.44
N PHE A 31 -1.80 -14.68 -9.53
CA PHE A 31 -2.51 -13.62 -8.81
C PHE A 31 -2.84 -12.42 -9.70
N ALA A 32 -1.98 -12.07 -10.66
CA ALA A 32 -2.26 -11.01 -11.64
C ALA A 32 -3.47 -11.35 -12.53
N SER A 33 -3.75 -12.62 -12.78
CA SER A 33 -4.94 -13.06 -13.54
C SER A 33 -6.25 -13.04 -12.74
N ARG A 34 -6.19 -12.79 -11.42
CA ARG A 34 -7.39 -12.78 -10.56
C ARG A 34 -8.02 -11.40 -10.54
N THR A 35 -9.34 -11.38 -10.55
CA THR A 35 -10.10 -10.14 -10.36
C THR A 35 -9.97 -9.68 -8.91
N THR A 36 -9.58 -8.44 -8.73
CA THR A 36 -9.63 -7.79 -7.41
C THR A 36 -11.05 -7.34 -7.13
N HIS A 37 -11.44 -7.42 -5.87
CA HIS A 37 -12.73 -6.90 -5.39
C HIS A 37 -12.47 -5.60 -4.62
N ASP A 38 -13.36 -4.63 -4.84
CA ASP A 38 -13.47 -3.47 -3.96
C ASP A 38 -14.17 -3.88 -2.67
N HIS A 39 -13.91 -3.14 -1.62
CA HIS A 39 -14.58 -3.29 -0.34
C HIS A 39 -15.58 -2.16 -0.13
N PRO A 40 -16.75 -2.41 0.49
CA PRO A 40 -17.71 -1.36 0.76
C PRO A 40 -17.07 -0.23 1.56
N VAL A 41 -17.22 1.00 1.08
CA VAL A 41 -16.82 2.19 1.81
C VAL A 41 -17.89 2.50 2.85
N THR A 42 -17.58 2.28 4.11
CA THR A 42 -18.52 2.48 5.22
C THR A 42 -18.66 3.94 5.63
N ASP A 43 -17.67 4.77 5.32
CA ASP A 43 -17.63 6.20 5.62
C ASP A 43 -17.26 6.97 4.34
N PRO A 44 -18.26 7.42 3.55
CA PRO A 44 -18.02 8.15 2.32
C PRO A 44 -17.34 9.52 2.53
N GLU A 45 -17.60 10.18 3.65
CA GLU A 45 -16.99 11.48 3.96
C GLU A 45 -15.49 11.31 4.23
N LEU A 46 -15.15 10.32 5.03
CA LEU A 46 -13.76 9.97 5.27
C LEU A 46 -13.04 9.57 3.97
N ALA A 47 -13.70 8.79 3.12
CA ALA A 47 -13.13 8.40 1.83
C ALA A 47 -12.94 9.59 0.88
N ALA A 48 -13.81 10.62 0.93
CA ALA A 48 -13.64 11.85 0.17
C ALA A 48 -12.39 12.63 0.59
N VAL A 49 -12.11 12.70 1.90
CA VAL A 49 -10.84 13.22 2.41
C VAL A 49 -9.68 12.37 1.89
N GLY A 50 -9.82 11.06 1.91
CA GLY A 50 -8.82 10.12 1.40
C GLY A 50 -8.53 10.30 -0.09
N LEU A 51 -9.55 10.53 -0.90
CA LEU A 51 -9.43 10.88 -2.32
C LEU A 51 -8.58 12.15 -2.50
N TYR A 52 -8.84 13.19 -1.70
CA TYR A 52 -8.07 14.43 -1.76
C TYR A 52 -6.59 14.18 -1.43
N ILE A 53 -6.30 13.52 -0.31
CA ILE A 53 -4.92 13.19 0.09
C ILE A 53 -4.25 12.29 -0.95
N TYR A 54 -4.95 11.30 -1.48
CA TYR A 54 -4.41 10.43 -2.52
C TYR A 54 -3.97 11.19 -3.77
N LYS A 55 -4.83 12.09 -4.26
CA LYS A 55 -4.59 12.82 -5.53
C LYS A 55 -3.71 14.05 -5.38
N ARG A 56 -3.73 14.71 -4.22
CA ARG A 56 -3.08 16.01 -4.03
C ARG A 56 -2.02 16.01 -2.93
N GLY A 57 -2.02 15.03 -2.05
CA GLY A 57 -1.21 15.06 -0.85
C GLY A 57 -1.70 16.07 0.18
N ASN A 58 -0.79 16.50 1.03
CA ASN A 58 -0.95 17.63 1.93
C ASN A 58 0.31 18.50 1.84
N PRO A 59 0.33 19.54 0.98
CA PRO A 59 1.51 20.38 0.79
C PRO A 59 1.98 21.08 2.07
N ASP A 60 1.05 21.50 2.93
CA ASP A 60 1.38 22.19 4.19
C ASP A 60 2.14 21.27 5.17
N ALA A 61 1.83 19.97 5.16
CA ALA A 61 2.55 18.96 5.92
C ALA A 61 3.72 18.34 5.14
N GLY A 62 3.92 18.72 3.87
CA GLY A 62 4.93 18.14 3.00
C GLY A 62 4.66 16.69 2.61
N VAL A 63 3.38 16.28 2.57
CA VAL A 63 2.93 14.97 2.08
C VAL A 63 2.73 15.02 0.58
N ALA A 64 3.54 14.30 -0.18
CA ALA A 64 3.36 14.19 -1.62
C ALA A 64 2.09 13.40 -1.99
N ALA A 65 1.53 13.69 -3.16
CA ALA A 65 0.39 12.94 -3.69
C ALA A 65 0.75 11.47 -3.90
N CYS A 66 -0.03 10.55 -3.35
CA CYS A 66 0.19 9.11 -3.51
C CYS A 66 0.08 8.69 -4.98
N ALA A 67 -0.81 9.36 -5.73
CA ALA A 67 -1.05 9.13 -7.15
C ALA A 67 0.19 9.36 -8.03
N SER A 68 1.13 10.21 -7.61
CA SER A 68 2.35 10.50 -8.39
C SER A 68 3.24 9.26 -8.56
N CYS A 69 3.19 8.33 -7.62
CA CYS A 69 3.96 7.09 -7.65
C CYS A 69 3.07 5.86 -7.90
N HIS A 70 1.92 5.78 -7.24
CA HIS A 70 1.03 4.60 -7.32
C HIS A 70 0.01 4.67 -8.47
N GLY A 71 0.06 5.73 -9.28
CA GLY A 71 -0.83 5.94 -10.42
C GLY A 71 -2.20 6.50 -10.04
N THR A 72 -2.89 7.10 -11.01
CA THR A 72 -4.18 7.78 -10.81
C THR A 72 -5.27 6.88 -10.23
N ASN A 73 -5.23 5.59 -10.60
CA ASN A 73 -6.20 4.56 -10.19
C ASN A 73 -5.63 3.62 -9.12
N ALA A 74 -4.48 3.96 -8.54
CA ALA A 74 -3.81 3.15 -7.52
C ALA A 74 -3.46 1.71 -7.98
N HIS A 75 -3.26 1.50 -9.28
CA HIS A 75 -2.90 0.19 -9.83
C HIS A 75 -1.42 -0.12 -9.72
N GLY A 76 -0.60 0.87 -9.36
CA GLY A 76 0.85 0.70 -9.25
C GLY A 76 1.55 0.58 -10.61
N SER A 77 2.72 -0.02 -10.59
CA SER A 77 3.57 -0.31 -11.75
C SER A 77 4.34 -1.61 -11.54
N GLU A 78 5.27 -1.94 -12.42
CA GLU A 78 6.16 -3.11 -12.24
C GLU A 78 6.96 -3.06 -10.93
N THR A 79 7.33 -1.87 -10.46
CA THR A 79 8.17 -1.68 -9.28
C THR A 79 7.41 -1.13 -8.07
N LEU A 80 6.20 -0.61 -8.26
CA LEU A 80 5.39 0.01 -7.22
C LEU A 80 4.08 -0.76 -7.03
N PRO A 81 3.69 -1.08 -5.80
CA PRO A 81 2.55 -1.96 -5.56
C PRO A 81 1.22 -1.32 -5.94
N ARG A 82 0.30 -2.16 -6.43
CA ARG A 82 -1.11 -1.84 -6.50
C ARG A 82 -1.66 -1.62 -5.09
N LEU A 83 -2.46 -0.57 -4.92
CA LEU A 83 -3.13 -0.23 -3.67
C LEU A 83 -4.66 -0.33 -3.78
N ALA A 84 -5.21 -0.22 -5.00
CA ALA A 84 -6.64 -0.30 -5.24
C ALA A 84 -7.21 -1.66 -4.84
N GLY A 85 -8.33 -1.64 -4.11
CA GLY A 85 -9.01 -2.83 -3.61
C GLY A 85 -8.31 -3.51 -2.44
N GLN A 86 -7.31 -2.87 -1.82
CA GLN A 86 -6.67 -3.43 -0.63
C GLN A 86 -7.51 -3.14 0.62
N HIS A 87 -7.58 -4.07 1.54
CA HIS A 87 -8.27 -3.87 2.81
C HIS A 87 -7.78 -2.60 3.53
N ALA A 88 -8.71 -1.73 3.93
CA ALA A 88 -8.38 -0.46 4.59
C ALA A 88 -7.51 -0.67 5.83
N GLN A 89 -7.84 -1.67 6.66
CA GLN A 89 -7.05 -1.98 7.86
C GLN A 89 -5.62 -2.42 7.52
N TYR A 90 -5.44 -3.20 6.44
CA TYR A 90 -4.11 -3.60 5.99
C TYR A 90 -3.29 -2.37 5.55
N THR A 91 -3.88 -1.53 4.70
CA THR A 91 -3.23 -0.30 4.22
C THR A 91 -2.82 0.60 5.39
N LEU A 92 -3.74 0.84 6.34
CA LEU A 92 -3.46 1.63 7.54
C LEU A 92 -2.30 1.05 8.36
N ASN A 93 -2.29 -0.28 8.56
CA ASN A 93 -1.22 -0.94 9.29
C ASN A 93 0.12 -0.81 8.56
N GLN A 94 0.14 -0.91 7.23
CA GLN A 94 1.38 -0.73 6.46
C GLN A 94 1.91 0.71 6.54
N LEU A 95 1.04 1.72 6.46
CA LEU A 95 1.44 3.12 6.68
C LEU A 95 2.03 3.33 8.08
N LYS A 96 1.42 2.75 9.12
CA LYS A 96 1.96 2.80 10.49
C LYS A 96 3.33 2.12 10.61
N GLN A 97 3.51 0.97 9.96
CA GLN A 97 4.79 0.25 9.98
C GLN A 97 5.90 1.02 9.24
N PHE A 98 5.59 1.66 8.10
CA PHE A 98 6.54 2.55 7.42
C PHE A 98 6.90 3.77 8.28
N ASN A 99 5.90 4.41 8.92
CA ASN A 99 6.13 5.54 9.82
C ASN A 99 7.10 5.15 10.96
N LYS A 100 6.89 4.00 11.59
CA LYS A 100 7.71 3.52 12.70
C LYS A 100 9.02 2.85 12.29
N ARG A 101 9.31 2.74 10.99
CA ARG A 101 10.45 1.97 10.46
C ARG A 101 10.44 0.47 10.83
N GLU A 102 9.27 -0.07 11.14
CA GLU A 102 9.06 -1.52 11.31
C GLU A 102 9.03 -2.24 9.95
N ARG A 103 8.60 -1.53 8.90
CA ARG A 103 8.73 -1.92 7.50
C ARG A 103 9.69 -0.98 6.78
N THR A 104 10.72 -1.53 6.13
CA THR A 104 11.87 -0.77 5.60
C THR A 104 12.27 -1.10 4.17
N ASN A 105 11.43 -1.85 3.43
CA ASN A 105 11.69 -2.22 2.03
C ASN A 105 11.26 -1.14 1.01
N ASP A 106 11.32 0.12 1.41
CA ASP A 106 10.80 1.29 0.70
C ASP A 106 11.89 2.30 0.27
N ASN A 107 13.15 1.98 0.49
CA ASN A 107 14.27 2.91 0.31
C ASN A 107 14.02 4.28 0.97
N ALA A 108 13.35 4.29 2.13
CA ALA A 108 12.93 5.44 2.92
C ALA A 108 11.86 6.36 2.27
N VAL A 109 11.40 6.07 1.06
CA VAL A 109 10.39 6.90 0.36
C VAL A 109 9.06 6.87 1.11
N MET A 110 8.51 5.67 1.36
CA MET A 110 7.24 5.53 2.07
C MET A 110 7.33 5.98 3.53
N HIS A 111 8.48 5.82 4.18
CA HIS A 111 8.71 6.42 5.49
C HIS A 111 8.59 7.94 5.45
N GLY A 112 9.24 8.59 4.46
CA GLY A 112 9.20 10.05 4.29
C GLY A 112 7.79 10.60 4.06
N ILE A 113 6.88 9.80 3.49
CA ILE A 113 5.47 10.14 3.32
C ILE A 113 4.66 9.80 4.58
N ALA A 114 4.76 8.55 5.05
CA ALA A 114 3.92 8.05 6.13
C ALA A 114 4.19 8.74 7.48
N SER A 115 5.43 9.19 7.72
CA SER A 115 5.80 9.91 8.95
C SER A 115 5.16 11.32 9.06
N LYS A 116 4.69 11.86 7.95
CA LYS A 116 4.06 13.18 7.88
C LYS A 116 2.53 13.11 7.88
N LEU A 117 1.96 11.93 7.66
CA LEU A 117 0.51 11.74 7.71
C LEU A 117 0.01 11.77 9.15
N THR A 118 -1.06 12.50 9.38
CA THR A 118 -1.85 12.36 10.60
C THR A 118 -2.57 11.00 10.62
N GLU A 119 -3.01 10.57 11.78
CA GLU A 119 -3.78 9.33 11.90
C GLU A 119 -5.09 9.39 11.09
N LEU A 120 -5.74 10.56 11.07
CA LEU A 120 -6.95 10.78 10.29
C LEU A 120 -6.68 10.64 8.79
N GLU A 121 -5.64 11.28 8.27
CA GLU A 121 -5.26 11.19 6.86
C GLU A 121 -4.89 9.76 6.45
N ALA A 122 -4.16 9.04 7.30
CA ALA A 122 -3.83 7.64 7.05
C ALA A 122 -5.07 6.75 7.02
N LYS A 123 -6.05 6.96 7.91
CA LYS A 123 -7.35 6.27 7.89
C LYS A 123 -8.14 6.63 6.63
N ALA A 124 -8.20 7.92 6.30
CA ALA A 124 -8.94 8.44 5.15
C ALA A 124 -8.44 7.84 3.83
N VAL A 125 -7.14 7.91 3.57
CA VAL A 125 -6.56 7.35 2.34
C VAL A 125 -6.74 5.83 2.28
N SER A 126 -6.69 5.13 3.42
CA SER A 126 -6.92 3.69 3.48
C SER A 126 -8.37 3.33 3.14
N ALA A 127 -9.34 4.10 3.64
CA ALA A 127 -10.76 3.94 3.31
C ALA A 127 -11.04 4.19 1.82
N TYR A 128 -10.47 5.24 1.25
CA TYR A 128 -10.56 5.54 -0.18
C TYR A 128 -10.02 4.40 -1.05
N LEU A 129 -8.81 3.93 -0.76
CA LEU A 129 -8.14 2.88 -1.54
C LEU A 129 -8.90 1.55 -1.51
N SER A 130 -9.56 1.22 -0.41
CA SER A 130 -10.31 -0.02 -0.30
C SER A 130 -11.55 -0.07 -1.22
N GLY A 131 -12.14 1.08 -1.53
CA GLY A 131 -13.28 1.20 -2.43
C GLY A 131 -12.94 1.26 -3.92
N LEU A 132 -11.65 1.24 -4.29
CA LEU A 132 -11.21 1.27 -5.68
C LEU A 132 -11.16 -0.14 -6.29
N LYS A 133 -11.40 -0.22 -7.61
CA LYS A 133 -11.24 -1.44 -8.42
C LYS A 133 -9.96 -1.45 -9.21
#